data_155a74d5c5841620309e8666e9a8fad8
#
_entry.id   155a74d5c5841620309e8666e9a8fad8
#
_cell.length_a   1.000
_cell.length_b   1.000
_cell.length_c   1.000
_cell.angle_alpha   90.00
_cell.angle_beta   90.00
_cell.angle_gamma   90.00
#
_symmetry.space_group_name_H-M   'P 1'
#
loop_
_entity.id
_entity.type
_entity.pdbx_description
1 polymer ?
#
loop_
_entity_poly.entity_id
_entity_poly.type
_entity_poly.pdbx_seq_one_letter_code
_entity_poly.pdbx_strand_id
1 'polypeptide(L)'
;MNEEILLVADSVSNEKDLPRETIFEAIEFALASAAKKRYKEEVNILVDIDQSTGDYQTFRYKDVVDFENYEDSELHILVDSDFAEENDLKVGDKFKEQVENAEFGRIAAQAAKQVIVQKVRDAERLEIIKRFRPSLGQLVSGSVKKVTREFIIVDLGDNAEASLPRKDLIQGEIYRVGDRIKGILEESVRENRGPQLVLSRSSKEMVSELFKLEVPEIAEEVIEIRAVAREAGARTKIAVKTNDARIDPVGACVGMRGSRVQAVSNELGNERIDIVVWEDDQAKLLVNTLAPAEILSIVMDDENQSMEVVVKDENLALAIGKSGQNIRLTSELLGWQIQIKGESSGEEDTEISKLIEYLGVDRNLASKLIENNLDTVQKISESKIEDFAGIDGLEEEVISTLIERAEESLLEIALLEFCLLYTSDAADERLG
;
A
#
# COMPACT_ATOMS: atom_id res chain seq x y z
N MET A 1 54.16 17.04 -11.97
CA MET A 1 53.18 17.88 -11.23
C MET A 1 52.07 18.19 -12.21
N ASN A 2 50.91 17.58 -12.03
CA ASN A 2 49.75 17.78 -12.90
C ASN A 2 48.88 18.89 -12.33
N GLU A 3 49.35 20.14 -12.42
CA GLU A 3 48.65 21.34 -11.94
C GLU A 3 47.24 21.47 -12.54
N GLU A 4 47.00 20.89 -13.74
CA GLU A 4 45.68 20.88 -14.38
C GLU A 4 44.63 20.08 -13.59
N ILE A 5 45.00 18.98 -12.98
CA ILE A 5 44.08 18.14 -12.16
C ILE A 5 43.69 18.90 -10.89
N LEU A 6 44.68 19.54 -10.23
CA LEU A 6 44.41 20.31 -9.02
C LEU A 6 43.52 21.52 -9.31
N LEU A 7 43.80 22.26 -10.40
CA LEU A 7 42.97 23.39 -10.83
C LEU A 7 41.52 22.99 -11.16
N VAL A 8 41.35 21.85 -11.83
CA VAL A 8 40.00 21.33 -12.14
C VAL A 8 39.29 20.92 -10.86
N ALA A 9 39.97 20.23 -9.93
CA ALA A 9 39.41 19.83 -8.67
C ALA A 9 38.95 21.01 -7.81
N ASP A 10 39.81 22.03 -7.69
CA ASP A 10 39.51 23.23 -6.91
C ASP A 10 38.40 24.09 -7.55
N SER A 11 38.40 24.23 -8.87
CA SER A 11 37.37 24.97 -9.59
C SER A 11 36.00 24.35 -9.42
N VAL A 12 35.91 23.03 -9.57
CA VAL A 12 34.61 22.28 -9.44
C VAL A 12 34.16 22.25 -7.99
N SER A 13 35.09 22.05 -7.03
CA SER A 13 34.77 22.07 -5.59
C SER A 13 34.14 23.41 -5.19
N ASN A 14 34.74 24.52 -5.61
CA ASN A 14 34.23 25.86 -5.31
C ASN A 14 32.93 26.21 -6.06
N GLU A 15 32.74 25.72 -7.29
CA GLU A 15 31.54 26.00 -8.09
C GLU A 15 30.33 25.22 -7.57
N LYS A 16 30.56 24.02 -7.04
CA LYS A 16 29.50 23.04 -6.67
C LYS A 16 29.35 22.85 -5.18
N ASP A 17 30.17 23.48 -4.35
CA ASP A 17 30.17 23.35 -2.88
C ASP A 17 30.28 21.86 -2.41
N LEU A 18 31.15 21.10 -3.09
CA LEU A 18 31.38 19.69 -2.81
C LEU A 18 32.76 19.46 -2.19
N PRO A 19 32.90 18.42 -1.32
CA PRO A 19 34.18 18.03 -0.77
C PRO A 19 35.20 17.73 -1.87
N ARG A 20 36.43 18.21 -1.69
CA ARG A 20 37.51 18.02 -2.65
C ARG A 20 37.80 16.53 -2.93
N GLU A 21 37.70 15.70 -1.88
CA GLU A 21 37.89 14.23 -1.98
C GLU A 21 36.93 13.61 -3.01
N THR A 22 35.66 13.99 -2.99
CA THR A 22 34.65 13.45 -3.93
C THR A 22 34.97 13.79 -5.38
N ILE A 23 35.62 14.92 -5.62
CA ILE A 23 36.04 15.33 -6.97
C ILE A 23 37.26 14.56 -7.41
N PHE A 24 38.24 14.29 -6.52
CA PHE A 24 39.36 13.43 -6.84
C PHE A 24 38.91 12.01 -7.17
N GLU A 25 38.04 11.40 -6.38
CA GLU A 25 37.43 10.09 -6.69
C GLU A 25 36.76 10.08 -8.07
N ALA A 26 36.08 11.17 -8.45
CA ALA A 26 35.46 11.28 -9.76
C ALA A 26 36.50 11.38 -10.90
N ILE A 27 37.61 12.06 -10.68
CA ILE A 27 38.71 12.15 -11.64
C ILE A 27 39.41 10.79 -11.77
N GLU A 28 39.69 10.09 -10.67
CA GLU A 28 40.27 8.76 -10.65
C GLU A 28 39.43 7.78 -11.46
N PHE A 29 38.12 7.76 -11.22
CA PHE A 29 37.19 6.92 -11.97
C PHE A 29 37.16 7.25 -13.46
N ALA A 30 37.24 8.55 -13.80
CA ALA A 30 37.27 9.00 -15.19
C ALA A 30 38.55 8.55 -15.92
N LEU A 31 39.71 8.69 -15.25
CA LEU A 31 40.98 8.25 -15.76
C LEU A 31 41.04 6.71 -15.91
N ALA A 32 40.52 5.98 -14.92
CA ALA A 32 40.40 4.54 -14.97
C ALA A 32 39.51 4.10 -16.16
N SER A 33 38.36 4.76 -16.37
CA SER A 33 37.47 4.50 -17.50
C SER A 33 38.13 4.80 -18.86
N ALA A 34 38.93 5.85 -18.95
CA ALA A 34 39.67 6.20 -20.14
C ALA A 34 40.81 5.19 -20.41
N ALA A 35 41.52 4.75 -19.37
CA ALA A 35 42.55 3.75 -19.44
C ALA A 35 41.99 2.38 -19.87
N LYS A 36 40.84 1.98 -19.32
CA LYS A 36 40.12 0.74 -19.67
C LYS A 36 39.86 0.63 -21.19
N LYS A 37 39.52 1.72 -21.85
CA LYS A 37 39.28 1.76 -23.31
C LYS A 37 40.47 1.42 -24.19
N ARG A 38 41.67 1.43 -23.64
CA ARG A 38 42.90 1.02 -24.37
C ARG A 38 43.05 -0.50 -24.49
N TYR A 39 42.41 -1.25 -23.58
CA TYR A 39 42.45 -2.69 -23.55
C TYR A 39 41.30 -3.25 -24.41
N LYS A 40 41.58 -4.32 -25.15
CA LYS A 40 40.57 -4.99 -25.97
C LYS A 40 39.71 -5.97 -25.17
N GLU A 41 40.23 -6.37 -24.00
CA GLU A 41 39.62 -7.31 -23.06
C GLU A 41 39.06 -6.57 -21.87
N GLU A 42 38.14 -7.16 -21.17
CA GLU A 42 37.62 -6.57 -19.91
C GLU A 42 38.70 -6.64 -18.83
N VAL A 43 39.13 -5.50 -18.33
CA VAL A 43 40.16 -5.39 -17.29
C VAL A 43 39.66 -4.43 -16.21
N ASN A 44 40.05 -4.70 -14.97
CA ASN A 44 39.80 -3.78 -13.89
C ASN A 44 40.98 -2.81 -13.73
N ILE A 45 40.70 -1.50 -13.79
CA ILE A 45 41.72 -0.44 -13.65
C ILE A 45 41.37 0.44 -12.48
N LEU A 46 42.35 0.74 -11.66
CA LEU A 46 42.31 1.69 -10.57
C LEU A 46 43.34 2.79 -10.87
N VAL A 47 42.95 4.03 -10.62
CA VAL A 47 43.87 5.17 -10.66
C VAL A 47 43.88 5.78 -9.27
N ASP A 48 45.05 6.10 -8.77
CA ASP A 48 45.28 6.71 -7.48
C ASP A 48 45.97 8.08 -7.71
N ILE A 49 45.35 9.16 -7.22
CA ILE A 49 45.83 10.53 -7.41
C ILE A 49 46.33 11.07 -6.09
N ASP A 50 47.57 11.53 -6.05
CA ASP A 50 48.07 12.29 -4.92
C ASP A 50 47.42 13.68 -4.90
N GLN A 51 46.57 13.90 -3.91
CA GLN A 51 45.81 15.15 -3.76
C GLN A 51 46.67 16.40 -3.51
N SER A 52 47.94 16.25 -3.15
CA SER A 52 48.88 17.35 -2.89
C SER A 52 49.65 17.74 -4.14
N THR A 53 50.03 16.79 -4.97
CA THR A 53 50.87 17.03 -6.16
C THR A 53 50.12 16.98 -7.47
N GLY A 54 48.93 16.33 -7.47
CA GLY A 54 48.14 16.03 -8.66
C GLY A 54 48.74 14.90 -9.52
N ASP A 55 49.84 14.27 -9.08
CA ASP A 55 50.44 13.13 -9.81
C ASP A 55 49.56 11.90 -9.58
N TYR A 56 49.49 11.03 -10.58
CA TYR A 56 48.66 9.85 -10.50
C TYR A 56 49.40 8.61 -10.97
N GLN A 57 48.99 7.46 -10.44
CA GLN A 57 49.46 6.12 -10.80
C GLN A 57 48.30 5.26 -11.26
N THR A 58 48.52 4.46 -12.30
CA THR A 58 47.50 3.58 -12.84
C THR A 58 47.83 2.15 -12.50
N PHE A 59 46.88 1.43 -11.94
CA PHE A 59 47.03 0.03 -11.58
C PHE A 59 45.99 -0.81 -12.33
N ARG A 60 46.40 -1.93 -12.85
CA ARG A 60 45.50 -3.02 -13.21
C ARG A 60 45.32 -3.88 -11.97
N TYR A 61 44.12 -4.29 -11.67
CA TYR A 61 43.89 -5.15 -10.54
C TYR A 61 43.00 -6.35 -10.90
N LYS A 62 43.24 -7.47 -10.20
CA LYS A 62 42.41 -8.66 -10.26
C LYS A 62 41.87 -8.93 -8.86
N ASP A 63 40.56 -9.24 -8.76
CA ASP A 63 39.93 -9.59 -7.50
C ASP A 63 40.21 -11.07 -7.20
N VAL A 64 40.60 -11.39 -5.95
CA VAL A 64 40.79 -12.76 -5.49
C VAL A 64 39.45 -13.34 -5.08
N VAL A 65 39.00 -14.38 -5.76
CA VAL A 65 37.65 -14.96 -5.58
C VAL A 65 37.72 -16.47 -5.40
N ASP A 66 36.61 -17.02 -4.87
CA ASP A 66 36.40 -18.49 -4.82
C ASP A 66 35.99 -19.01 -6.18
N PHE A 67 36.00 -20.33 -6.32
CA PHE A 67 35.62 -21.00 -7.57
C PHE A 67 34.20 -20.67 -8.04
N GLU A 68 33.28 -20.44 -7.12
CA GLU A 68 31.90 -20.10 -7.45
C GLU A 68 31.72 -18.70 -8.08
N ASN A 69 32.62 -17.77 -7.76
CA ASN A 69 32.59 -16.37 -8.21
C ASN A 69 33.59 -16.07 -9.32
N TYR A 70 34.28 -17.10 -9.83
CA TYR A 70 35.28 -16.95 -10.89
C TYR A 70 34.61 -16.87 -12.25
N GLU A 71 34.80 -15.74 -12.94
CA GLU A 71 34.21 -15.50 -14.28
C GLU A 71 35.30 -15.50 -15.37
N ASP A 72 36.38 -14.73 -15.18
CA ASP A 72 37.44 -14.53 -16.19
C ASP A 72 38.81 -14.39 -15.53
N SER A 73 39.84 -15.02 -16.16
CA SER A 73 41.23 -14.95 -15.73
C SER A 73 41.84 -13.53 -15.79
N GLU A 74 41.23 -12.63 -16.55
CA GLU A 74 41.69 -11.25 -16.66
C GLU A 74 41.15 -10.36 -15.54
N LEU A 75 40.03 -10.77 -14.92
CA LEU A 75 39.35 -10.04 -13.85
C LEU A 75 39.63 -10.66 -12.49
N HIS A 76 39.78 -11.98 -12.43
CA HIS A 76 39.82 -12.72 -11.17
C HIS A 76 41.05 -13.59 -11.04
N ILE A 77 41.45 -13.85 -9.80
CA ILE A 77 42.46 -14.86 -9.40
C ILE A 77 41.74 -15.84 -8.48
N LEU A 78 41.88 -17.13 -8.74
CA LEU A 78 41.40 -18.16 -7.83
C LEU A 78 42.27 -18.20 -6.56
N VAL A 79 41.64 -18.22 -5.40
CA VAL A 79 42.32 -18.31 -4.09
C VAL A 79 43.17 -19.57 -3.97
N ASP A 80 42.73 -20.70 -4.59
CA ASP A 80 43.42 -21.99 -4.57
C ASP A 80 44.47 -22.13 -5.69
N SER A 81 44.81 -21.04 -6.37
CA SER A 81 45.85 -21.07 -7.42
C SER A 81 47.25 -20.95 -6.81
N ASP A 82 48.24 -21.62 -7.44
CA ASP A 82 49.65 -21.52 -7.05
C ASP A 82 50.12 -20.07 -6.92
N PHE A 83 49.58 -19.18 -7.78
CA PHE A 83 49.89 -17.76 -7.76
C PHE A 83 49.34 -17.04 -6.50
N ALA A 84 48.13 -17.40 -6.04
CA ALA A 84 47.55 -16.85 -4.84
C ALA A 84 48.27 -17.32 -3.58
N GLU A 85 48.68 -18.60 -3.54
CA GLU A 85 49.49 -19.17 -2.45
C GLU A 85 50.87 -18.51 -2.34
N GLU A 86 51.60 -18.33 -3.48
CA GLU A 86 52.91 -17.66 -3.51
C GLU A 86 52.85 -16.21 -3.02
N ASN A 87 51.73 -15.50 -3.19
CA ASN A 87 51.58 -14.10 -2.80
C ASN A 87 50.76 -13.89 -1.50
N ASP A 88 50.41 -14.98 -0.77
CA ASP A 88 49.63 -14.96 0.48
C ASP A 88 48.30 -14.18 0.36
N LEU A 89 47.62 -14.37 -0.79
CA LEU A 89 46.37 -13.68 -1.12
C LEU A 89 45.15 -14.41 -0.54
N LYS A 90 44.20 -13.68 -0.03
CA LYS A 90 42.94 -14.18 0.53
C LYS A 90 41.74 -13.74 -0.30
N VAL A 91 40.63 -14.47 -0.19
CA VAL A 91 39.37 -14.10 -0.83
C VAL A 91 38.98 -12.69 -0.42
N GLY A 92 38.73 -11.83 -1.42
CA GLY A 92 38.40 -10.39 -1.24
C GLY A 92 39.61 -9.47 -1.37
N ASP A 93 40.86 -10.00 -1.45
CA ASP A 93 42.02 -9.20 -1.72
C ASP A 93 42.08 -8.75 -3.19
N LYS A 94 42.79 -7.65 -3.46
CA LYS A 94 43.03 -7.14 -4.81
C LYS A 94 44.50 -7.19 -5.16
N PHE A 95 44.84 -8.00 -6.10
CA PHE A 95 46.20 -8.01 -6.65
C PHE A 95 46.37 -6.87 -7.63
N LYS A 96 47.29 -5.93 -7.35
CA LYS A 96 47.51 -4.71 -8.13
C LYS A 96 48.84 -4.78 -8.87
N GLU A 97 48.82 -4.53 -10.17
CA GLU A 97 49.98 -4.42 -11.04
C GLU A 97 50.03 -2.99 -11.60
N GLN A 98 51.14 -2.30 -11.42
CA GLN A 98 51.32 -0.95 -11.95
C GLN A 98 51.47 -1.00 -13.47
N VAL A 99 50.69 -0.21 -14.18
CA VAL A 99 50.74 -0.10 -15.64
C VAL A 99 51.13 1.33 -16.06
N GLU A 100 51.52 1.48 -17.33
CA GLU A 100 51.83 2.83 -17.83
C GLU A 100 50.65 3.77 -17.74
N ASN A 101 50.88 4.96 -17.20
CA ASN A 101 49.89 5.99 -17.10
C ASN A 101 49.33 6.36 -18.48
N ALA A 102 48.03 6.50 -18.60
CA ALA A 102 47.41 7.04 -19.78
C ALA A 102 47.77 8.54 -19.86
N GLU A 103 48.32 9.02 -20.96
CA GLU A 103 48.49 10.48 -21.11
C GLU A 103 47.14 11.18 -20.97
N PHE A 104 47.11 12.23 -20.16
CA PHE A 104 45.92 13.09 -19.97
C PHE A 104 45.68 13.94 -21.24
N GLY A 105 45.26 13.26 -22.32
CA GLY A 105 44.95 13.89 -23.59
C GLY A 105 43.52 14.44 -23.66
N ARG A 106 43.22 15.21 -24.71
CA ARG A 106 41.91 15.85 -24.92
C ARG A 106 40.71 14.89 -24.76
N ILE A 107 40.85 13.61 -25.15
CA ILE A 107 39.77 12.63 -25.05
C ILE A 107 39.57 12.19 -23.59
N ALA A 108 40.65 12.01 -22.84
CA ALA A 108 40.59 11.70 -21.41
C ALA A 108 40.03 12.89 -20.63
N ALA A 109 40.39 14.11 -20.95
CA ALA A 109 39.84 15.31 -20.33
C ALA A 109 38.32 15.48 -20.58
N GLN A 110 37.83 15.15 -21.77
CA GLN A 110 36.40 15.18 -22.06
C GLN A 110 35.63 14.04 -21.34
N ALA A 111 36.19 12.84 -21.28
CA ALA A 111 35.63 11.72 -20.53
C ALA A 111 35.61 12.02 -19.02
N ALA A 112 36.73 12.57 -18.50
CA ALA A 112 36.81 13.03 -17.12
C ALA A 112 35.73 14.07 -16.80
N LYS A 113 35.58 15.07 -17.66
CA LYS A 113 34.53 16.10 -17.47
C LYS A 113 33.12 15.45 -17.40
N GLN A 114 32.79 14.50 -18.27
CA GLN A 114 31.50 13.82 -18.22
C GLN A 114 31.30 13.02 -16.93
N VAL A 115 32.33 12.29 -16.50
CA VAL A 115 32.26 11.49 -15.25
C VAL A 115 32.19 12.40 -14.03
N ILE A 116 32.98 13.47 -13.99
CA ILE A 116 32.90 14.46 -12.92
C ILE A 116 31.48 15.03 -12.82
N VAL A 117 30.91 15.49 -13.95
CA VAL A 117 29.54 16.01 -13.97
C VAL A 117 28.54 14.98 -13.49
N GLN A 118 28.72 13.70 -13.82
CA GLN A 118 27.85 12.62 -13.36
C GLN A 118 28.01 12.37 -11.86
N LYS A 119 29.23 12.25 -11.36
CA LYS A 119 29.50 12.03 -9.93
C LYS A 119 29.07 13.19 -9.06
N VAL A 120 29.28 14.42 -9.53
CA VAL A 120 28.74 15.61 -8.87
C VAL A 120 27.22 15.55 -8.77
N ARG A 121 26.53 15.21 -9.86
CA ARG A 121 25.08 15.03 -9.84
C ARG A 121 24.65 13.94 -8.87
N ASP A 122 25.38 12.83 -8.82
CA ASP A 122 25.05 11.73 -7.91
C ASP A 122 25.26 12.14 -6.45
N ALA A 123 26.31 12.93 -6.14
CA ALA A 123 26.53 13.48 -4.81
C ALA A 123 25.46 14.53 -4.42
N GLU A 124 25.12 15.46 -5.31
CA GLU A 124 24.02 16.43 -5.12
C GLU A 124 22.70 15.68 -4.84
N ARG A 125 22.45 14.58 -5.55
CA ARG A 125 21.28 13.73 -5.37
C ARG A 125 21.22 13.09 -3.99
N LEU A 126 22.31 12.48 -3.55
CA LEU A 126 22.40 11.86 -2.23
C LEU A 126 22.19 12.88 -1.11
N GLU A 127 22.70 14.10 -1.30
CA GLU A 127 22.52 15.19 -0.34
C GLU A 127 21.05 15.63 -0.28
N ILE A 128 20.37 15.76 -1.43
CA ILE A 128 18.94 16.06 -1.49
C ILE A 128 18.15 14.98 -0.75
N ILE A 129 18.41 13.70 -1.02
CA ILE A 129 17.73 12.57 -0.35
C ILE A 129 17.95 12.65 1.16
N LYS A 130 19.19 12.88 1.63
CA LYS A 130 19.49 13.00 3.07
C LYS A 130 18.73 14.15 3.72
N ARG A 131 18.66 15.30 3.03
CA ARG A 131 17.96 16.50 3.51
C ARG A 131 16.46 16.29 3.64
N PHE A 132 15.84 15.65 2.66
CA PHE A 132 14.39 15.41 2.63
C PHE A 132 13.96 14.14 3.35
N ARG A 133 14.89 13.29 3.80
CA ARG A 133 14.58 12.07 4.55
C ARG A 133 13.69 12.29 5.78
N PRO A 134 13.87 13.34 6.61
CA PRO A 134 12.96 13.62 7.73
C PRO A 134 11.54 14.02 7.31
N SER A 135 11.36 14.47 6.06
CA SER A 135 10.06 14.89 5.50
C SER A 135 9.35 13.78 4.71
N LEU A 136 9.92 12.58 4.66
CA LEU A 136 9.25 11.43 4.04
C LEU A 136 7.96 11.11 4.80
N GLY A 137 6.89 10.84 4.06
CA GLY A 137 5.56 10.62 4.61
C GLY A 137 4.82 11.89 5.03
N GLN A 138 5.44 13.07 4.93
CA GLN A 138 4.83 14.35 5.28
C GLN A 138 4.31 15.09 4.05
N LEU A 139 3.38 16.01 4.30
CA LEU A 139 2.84 16.89 3.28
C LEU A 139 3.84 17.98 2.92
N VAL A 140 4.27 18.02 1.68
CA VAL A 140 5.14 19.07 1.13
C VAL A 140 4.41 19.85 0.04
N SER A 141 4.82 21.10 -0.16
CA SER A 141 4.27 21.94 -1.20
C SER A 141 5.39 22.42 -2.14
N GLY A 142 5.08 22.48 -3.42
CA GLY A 142 6.01 22.95 -4.43
C GLY A 142 5.31 23.67 -5.57
N SER A 143 6.09 24.09 -6.58
CA SER A 143 5.58 24.68 -7.82
C SER A 143 5.84 23.76 -9.00
N VAL A 144 4.88 23.65 -9.90
CA VAL A 144 4.99 22.84 -11.11
C VAL A 144 6.01 23.46 -12.06
N LYS A 145 7.13 22.77 -12.29
CA LYS A 145 8.21 23.21 -13.19
C LYS A 145 8.02 22.71 -14.61
N LYS A 146 7.54 21.48 -14.79
CA LYS A 146 7.35 20.85 -16.08
C LYS A 146 6.23 19.81 -16.03
N VAL A 147 5.41 19.79 -17.09
CA VAL A 147 4.35 18.78 -17.26
C VAL A 147 4.70 17.90 -18.46
N THR A 148 4.74 16.60 -18.24
CA THR A 148 4.96 15.59 -19.27
C THR A 148 3.74 14.66 -19.42
N ARG A 149 3.79 13.71 -20.34
CA ARG A 149 2.72 12.72 -20.50
C ARG A 149 2.66 11.71 -19.35
N GLU A 150 3.81 11.39 -18.74
CA GLU A 150 3.93 10.35 -17.72
C GLU A 150 3.95 10.91 -16.30
N PHE A 151 4.56 12.07 -16.12
CA PHE A 151 4.74 12.68 -14.80
C PHE A 151 4.79 14.21 -14.86
N ILE A 152 4.62 14.82 -13.71
CA ILE A 152 4.80 16.25 -13.47
C ILE A 152 6.07 16.44 -12.64
N ILE A 153 6.94 17.35 -13.03
CA ILE A 153 8.09 17.74 -12.20
C ILE A 153 7.68 18.93 -11.36
N VAL A 154 7.88 18.80 -10.07
CA VAL A 154 7.57 19.80 -9.03
C VAL A 154 8.87 20.28 -8.42
N ASP A 155 9.05 21.57 -8.36
CA ASP A 155 10.16 22.23 -7.66
C ASP A 155 9.75 22.43 -6.19
N LEU A 156 10.49 21.78 -5.29
CA LEU A 156 10.28 21.89 -3.84
C LEU A 156 11.11 23.01 -3.19
N GLY A 157 11.90 23.76 -3.97
CA GLY A 157 12.89 24.72 -3.48
C GLY A 157 14.26 24.08 -3.22
N ASP A 158 15.28 24.90 -2.92
CA ASP A 158 16.65 24.46 -2.61
C ASP A 158 17.26 23.48 -3.64
N ASN A 159 16.97 23.70 -4.91
CA ASN A 159 17.36 22.83 -6.03
C ASN A 159 16.82 21.38 -5.96
N ALA A 160 15.83 21.13 -5.12
CA ALA A 160 15.20 19.82 -5.01
C ALA A 160 14.00 19.71 -5.97
N GLU A 161 14.01 18.68 -6.80
CA GLU A 161 12.91 18.36 -7.70
C GLU A 161 12.28 17.02 -7.31
N ALA A 162 10.95 16.99 -7.35
CA ALA A 162 10.20 15.76 -7.17
C ALA A 162 9.40 15.41 -8.44
N SER A 163 9.23 14.14 -8.71
CA SER A 163 8.36 13.65 -9.75
C SER A 163 7.01 13.27 -9.16
N LEU A 164 5.92 13.72 -9.77
CA LEU A 164 4.57 13.28 -9.46
C LEU A 164 4.06 12.46 -10.66
N PRO A 165 4.04 11.13 -10.56
CA PRO A 165 3.53 10.25 -11.59
C PRO A 165 2.03 10.49 -11.84
N ARG A 166 1.58 10.33 -13.09
CA ARG A 166 0.17 10.50 -13.43
C ARG A 166 -0.77 9.55 -12.69
N LYS A 167 -0.32 8.36 -12.34
CA LYS A 167 -1.08 7.38 -11.56
C LYS A 167 -1.32 7.82 -10.10
N ASP A 168 -0.44 8.70 -9.58
CA ASP A 168 -0.48 9.21 -8.21
C ASP A 168 -1.16 10.60 -8.13
N LEU A 169 -1.72 11.08 -9.25
CA LEU A 169 -2.64 12.23 -9.31
C LEU A 169 -4.06 11.81 -8.90
N ILE A 170 -4.81 12.77 -8.42
CA ILE A 170 -6.25 12.62 -8.24
C ILE A 170 -6.92 12.68 -9.62
N GLN A 171 -7.89 11.83 -9.84
CA GLN A 171 -8.60 11.75 -11.13
C GLN A 171 -9.26 13.09 -11.49
N GLY A 172 -8.98 13.60 -12.67
CA GLY A 172 -9.54 14.86 -13.17
C GLY A 172 -8.69 16.10 -12.88
N GLU A 173 -7.60 15.99 -12.08
CA GLU A 173 -6.70 17.12 -11.85
C GLU A 173 -5.86 17.45 -13.10
N ILE A 174 -5.78 18.74 -13.38
CA ILE A 174 -4.98 19.28 -14.49
C ILE A 174 -4.13 20.41 -13.94
N TYR A 175 -2.82 20.26 -14.04
CA TYR A 175 -1.85 21.26 -13.60
C TYR A 175 -1.12 21.91 -14.77
N ARG A 176 -0.77 23.17 -14.61
CA ARG A 176 0.03 23.97 -15.53
C ARG A 176 1.36 24.36 -14.88
N VAL A 177 2.33 24.69 -15.71
CA VAL A 177 3.61 25.23 -15.21
C VAL A 177 3.36 26.50 -14.41
N GLY A 178 3.90 26.55 -13.20
CA GLY A 178 3.73 27.65 -12.24
C GLY A 178 2.64 27.43 -11.22
N ASP A 179 1.78 26.41 -11.38
CA ASP A 179 0.75 26.09 -10.38
C ASP A 179 1.41 25.59 -9.09
N ARG A 180 0.80 25.89 -7.94
CA ARG A 180 1.19 25.32 -6.65
C ARG A 180 0.52 23.98 -6.47
N ILE A 181 1.27 23.01 -5.95
CA ILE A 181 0.78 21.67 -5.69
C ILE A 181 1.29 21.19 -4.32
N LYS A 182 0.43 20.50 -3.60
CA LYS A 182 0.78 19.79 -2.37
C LYS A 182 0.71 18.29 -2.62
N GLY A 183 1.54 17.52 -1.94
CA GLY A 183 1.54 16.05 -2.03
C GLY A 183 2.36 15.46 -0.90
N ILE A 184 2.19 14.17 -0.71
CA ILE A 184 3.01 13.40 0.22
C ILE A 184 4.32 13.06 -0.45
N LEU A 185 5.41 13.29 0.29
CA LEU A 185 6.75 12.97 -0.17
C LEU A 185 7.03 11.48 0.09
N GLU A 186 7.28 10.75 -0.99
CA GLU A 186 7.64 9.33 -0.95
C GLU A 186 9.09 9.11 -1.40
N GLU A 187 9.71 8.05 -0.93
CA GLU A 187 11.05 7.68 -1.37
C GLU A 187 10.99 7.09 -2.78
N SER A 188 11.87 7.54 -3.66
CA SER A 188 11.97 6.96 -5.01
C SER A 188 12.70 5.63 -4.96
N VAL A 189 12.03 4.56 -5.36
CA VAL A 189 12.63 3.23 -5.57
C VAL A 189 13.39 3.15 -6.91
N ARG A 190 13.34 4.19 -7.77
CA ARG A 190 13.85 4.13 -9.14
C ARG A 190 15.26 4.65 -9.26
N GLU A 191 16.06 3.75 -9.86
CA GLU A 191 17.46 3.91 -10.18
C GLU A 191 17.74 5.03 -11.21
N ASN A 192 18.79 5.77 -10.94
CA ASN A 192 19.73 6.44 -11.86
C ASN A 192 19.27 7.48 -12.88
N ARG A 193 17.99 7.70 -13.20
CA ARG A 193 17.57 8.76 -14.14
C ARG A 193 16.29 9.47 -13.70
N GLY A 194 16.37 10.77 -13.42
CA GLY A 194 15.21 11.60 -13.06
C GLY A 194 15.28 12.15 -11.63
N PRO A 195 14.23 12.83 -11.14
CA PRO A 195 14.11 13.28 -9.76
C PRO A 195 14.13 12.10 -8.79
N GLN A 196 14.82 12.26 -7.64
CA GLN A 196 14.94 11.23 -6.61
C GLN A 196 13.76 11.19 -5.66
N LEU A 197 13.03 12.28 -5.59
CA LEU A 197 11.88 12.42 -4.74
C LEU A 197 10.62 12.16 -5.56
N VAL A 198 9.67 11.47 -4.97
CA VAL A 198 8.36 11.20 -5.58
C VAL A 198 7.30 11.85 -4.73
N LEU A 199 6.34 12.48 -5.37
CA LEU A 199 5.13 12.98 -4.71
C LEU A 199 3.96 12.07 -5.03
N SER A 200 3.09 11.88 -4.05
CA SER A 200 1.81 11.22 -4.22
C SER A 200 0.68 12.13 -3.74
N ARG A 201 -0.40 12.20 -4.53
CA ARG A 201 -1.65 12.85 -4.15
C ARG A 201 -2.77 11.83 -3.93
N SER A 202 -2.54 10.60 -4.34
CA SER A 202 -3.49 9.49 -4.18
C SER A 202 -3.32 8.72 -2.88
N SER A 203 -2.24 8.94 -2.13
CA SER A 203 -1.95 8.22 -0.89
C SER A 203 -2.95 8.53 0.24
N LYS A 204 -3.12 7.60 1.18
CA LYS A 204 -4.01 7.77 2.35
C LYS A 204 -3.45 8.78 3.33
N GLU A 205 -2.13 8.83 3.45
CA GLU A 205 -1.38 9.73 4.31
C GLU A 205 -1.69 11.20 3.98
N MET A 206 -1.98 11.49 2.71
CA MET A 206 -2.35 12.85 2.30
C MET A 206 -3.59 13.36 3.03
N VAL A 207 -4.58 12.49 3.23
CA VAL A 207 -5.80 12.87 3.97
C VAL A 207 -5.45 13.16 5.44
N SER A 208 -4.68 12.29 6.07
CA SER A 208 -4.27 12.44 7.47
C SER A 208 -3.47 13.72 7.70
N GLU A 209 -2.51 14.02 6.84
CA GLU A 209 -1.67 15.22 6.95
C GLU A 209 -2.47 16.50 6.66
N LEU A 210 -3.44 16.47 5.75
CA LEU A 210 -4.33 17.60 5.52
C LEU A 210 -5.24 17.85 6.72
N PHE A 211 -5.78 16.80 7.35
CA PHE A 211 -6.56 16.95 8.58
C PHE A 211 -5.70 17.47 9.72
N LYS A 212 -4.47 17.04 9.86
CA LYS A 212 -3.52 17.53 10.86
C LYS A 212 -3.21 19.03 10.67
N LEU A 213 -3.21 19.49 9.41
CA LEU A 213 -3.01 20.90 9.10
C LEU A 213 -4.25 21.76 9.44
N GLU A 214 -5.47 21.24 9.17
CA GLU A 214 -6.73 21.99 9.31
C GLU A 214 -7.37 21.87 10.69
N VAL A 215 -7.04 20.83 11.47
CA VAL A 215 -7.63 20.48 12.75
C VAL A 215 -6.57 20.54 13.85
N PRO A 216 -6.49 21.63 14.64
CA PRO A 216 -5.49 21.78 15.70
C PRO A 216 -5.52 20.63 16.71
N GLU A 217 -6.70 20.10 17.03
CA GLU A 217 -6.91 19.01 17.98
C GLU A 217 -6.23 17.70 17.52
N ILE A 218 -6.04 17.52 16.20
CA ILE A 218 -5.27 16.40 15.65
C ILE A 218 -3.76 16.71 15.71
N ALA A 219 -3.37 17.96 15.42
CA ALA A 219 -1.97 18.37 15.51
C ALA A 219 -1.42 18.31 16.95
N GLU A 220 -2.27 18.53 17.95
CA GLU A 220 -1.97 18.43 19.38
C GLU A 220 -2.15 17.01 19.94
N GLU A 221 -2.43 16.01 19.10
CA GLU A 221 -2.61 14.60 19.47
C GLU A 221 -3.78 14.36 20.46
N VAL A 222 -4.72 15.29 20.56
CA VAL A 222 -5.96 15.14 21.36
C VAL A 222 -6.96 14.23 20.64
N ILE A 223 -6.99 14.34 19.31
CA ILE A 223 -7.75 13.48 18.41
C ILE A 223 -6.77 12.68 17.55
N GLU A 224 -6.94 11.39 17.48
CA GLU A 224 -6.15 10.48 16.68
C GLU A 224 -6.94 10.01 15.45
N ILE A 225 -6.34 10.02 14.27
CA ILE A 225 -6.86 9.31 13.10
C ILE A 225 -6.36 7.87 13.19
N ARG A 226 -7.27 6.92 13.43
CA ARG A 226 -6.96 5.50 13.61
C ARG A 226 -6.88 4.73 12.31
N ALA A 227 -7.74 5.06 11.36
CA ALA A 227 -7.78 4.40 10.06
C ALA A 227 -8.26 5.36 8.98
N VAL A 228 -7.78 5.13 7.77
CA VAL A 228 -8.18 5.85 6.56
C VAL A 228 -8.39 4.84 5.44
N ALA A 229 -9.55 4.88 4.82
CA ALA A 229 -9.86 4.16 3.59
C ALA A 229 -10.17 5.19 2.50
N ARG A 230 -9.49 5.10 1.35
CA ARG A 230 -9.54 6.15 0.34
C ARG A 230 -9.65 5.62 -1.08
N GLU A 231 -10.58 6.15 -1.81
CA GLU A 231 -10.66 6.10 -3.25
C GLU A 231 -10.43 7.53 -3.80
N ALA A 232 -9.18 7.79 -4.20
CA ALA A 232 -8.71 9.13 -4.54
C ALA A 232 -9.58 9.81 -5.62
N GLY A 233 -10.04 11.02 -5.34
CA GLY A 233 -10.92 11.81 -6.20
C GLY A 233 -12.40 11.43 -6.15
N ALA A 234 -12.78 10.41 -5.39
CA ALA A 234 -14.17 9.98 -5.26
C ALA A 234 -14.67 10.11 -3.81
N ARG A 235 -14.18 9.27 -2.91
CA ARG A 235 -14.65 9.24 -1.53
C ARG A 235 -13.57 8.70 -0.58
N THR A 236 -13.53 9.28 0.62
CA THR A 236 -12.67 8.83 1.71
C THR A 236 -13.49 8.62 2.98
N LYS A 237 -13.16 7.61 3.74
CA LYS A 237 -13.64 7.41 5.11
C LYS A 237 -12.46 7.52 6.07
N ILE A 238 -12.63 8.28 7.14
CA ILE A 238 -11.65 8.39 8.22
C ILE A 238 -12.30 7.99 9.54
N ALA A 239 -11.59 7.21 10.34
CA ALA A 239 -12.02 6.84 11.67
C ALA A 239 -11.17 7.59 12.70
N VAL A 240 -11.81 8.35 13.55
CA VAL A 240 -11.18 9.23 14.55
C VAL A 240 -11.54 8.82 15.97
N LYS A 241 -10.56 8.91 16.87
CA LYS A 241 -10.71 8.60 18.30
C LYS A 241 -10.19 9.75 19.14
N THR A 242 -10.84 10.01 20.25
CA THR A 242 -10.31 10.90 21.29
C THR A 242 -10.28 10.20 22.64
N ASN A 243 -9.30 10.55 23.45
CA ASN A 243 -9.17 10.08 24.82
C ASN A 243 -9.83 11.07 25.83
N ASP A 244 -10.24 12.26 25.37
CA ASP A 244 -10.96 13.25 26.21
C ASP A 244 -12.46 13.19 25.93
N ALA A 245 -13.23 12.66 26.88
CA ALA A 245 -14.68 12.53 26.78
C ALA A 245 -15.44 13.85 26.62
N ARG A 246 -14.78 15.01 26.79
CA ARG A 246 -15.38 16.34 26.62
C ARG A 246 -15.34 16.83 25.18
N ILE A 247 -14.59 16.15 24.33
CA ILE A 247 -14.38 16.56 22.93
C ILE A 247 -15.14 15.61 22.02
N ASP A 248 -15.97 16.18 21.15
CA ASP A 248 -16.55 15.44 20.04
C ASP A 248 -15.55 15.38 18.88
N PRO A 249 -14.94 14.20 18.60
CA PRO A 249 -13.91 14.09 17.57
C PRO A 249 -14.46 14.33 16.16
N VAL A 250 -15.70 13.95 15.90
CA VAL A 250 -16.35 14.17 14.60
C VAL A 250 -16.64 15.65 14.40
N GLY A 251 -17.26 16.29 15.38
CA GLY A 251 -17.57 17.71 15.33
C GLY A 251 -16.33 18.59 15.18
N ALA A 252 -15.25 18.27 15.86
CA ALA A 252 -13.97 18.97 15.73
C ALA A 252 -13.36 18.86 14.32
N CYS A 253 -13.41 17.68 13.72
CA CYS A 253 -12.91 17.44 12.35
C CYS A 253 -13.81 18.07 11.28
N VAL A 254 -15.13 18.08 11.48
CA VAL A 254 -16.09 18.74 10.58
C VAL A 254 -15.92 20.25 10.63
N GLY A 255 -15.76 20.79 11.84
CA GLY A 255 -15.66 22.23 12.08
C GLY A 255 -16.99 22.98 11.93
N MET A 256 -16.95 24.28 12.21
CA MET A 256 -18.16 25.09 12.12
C MET A 256 -18.77 25.08 10.71
N ARG A 257 -19.99 24.59 10.57
CA ARG A 257 -20.73 24.47 9.30
C ARG A 257 -19.96 23.67 8.23
N GLY A 258 -19.10 22.74 8.67
CA GLY A 258 -18.30 21.92 7.76
C GLY A 258 -17.05 22.62 7.17
N SER A 259 -16.64 23.74 7.72
CA SER A 259 -15.54 24.54 7.14
C SER A 259 -14.21 23.80 7.03
N ARG A 260 -13.84 23.00 8.06
CA ARG A 260 -12.57 22.25 8.09
C ARG A 260 -12.59 21.08 7.09
N VAL A 261 -13.63 20.24 7.15
CA VAL A 261 -13.76 19.12 6.22
C VAL A 261 -13.87 19.60 4.76
N GLN A 262 -14.53 20.77 4.53
CA GLN A 262 -14.62 21.34 3.18
C GLN A 262 -13.27 21.87 2.69
N ALA A 263 -12.42 22.43 3.55
CA ALA A 263 -11.07 22.85 3.19
C ALA A 263 -10.23 21.66 2.73
N VAL A 264 -10.28 20.55 3.47
CA VAL A 264 -9.60 19.29 3.08
C VAL A 264 -10.19 18.74 1.78
N SER A 265 -11.51 18.65 1.66
CA SER A 265 -12.20 18.19 0.45
C SER A 265 -11.80 18.99 -0.79
N ASN A 266 -11.74 20.33 -0.68
CA ASN A 266 -11.34 21.20 -1.79
C ASN A 266 -9.90 20.94 -2.24
N GLU A 267 -8.97 20.72 -1.31
CA GLU A 267 -7.58 20.37 -1.64
C GLU A 267 -7.48 19.01 -2.35
N LEU A 268 -8.39 18.09 -2.04
CA LEU A 268 -8.48 16.76 -2.63
C LEU A 268 -9.34 16.70 -3.91
N GLY A 269 -9.59 17.83 -4.57
CA GLY A 269 -10.38 17.88 -5.81
C GLY A 269 -11.87 17.65 -5.60
N ASN A 270 -12.43 18.12 -4.50
CA ASN A 270 -13.82 17.92 -4.04
C ASN A 270 -14.16 16.46 -3.71
N GLU A 271 -13.20 15.69 -3.23
CA GLU A 271 -13.39 14.34 -2.74
C GLU A 271 -14.32 14.34 -1.53
N ARG A 272 -15.29 13.43 -1.52
CA ARG A 272 -16.26 13.32 -0.42
C ARG A 272 -15.61 12.64 0.78
N ILE A 273 -15.71 13.25 1.96
CA ILE A 273 -15.07 12.75 3.18
C ILE A 273 -16.14 12.40 4.20
N ASP A 274 -16.18 11.15 4.64
CA ASP A 274 -16.99 10.65 5.73
C ASP A 274 -16.12 10.48 6.97
N ILE A 275 -16.52 11.10 8.08
CA ILE A 275 -15.80 11.03 9.35
C ILE A 275 -16.62 10.17 10.30
N VAL A 276 -16.02 9.12 10.84
CA VAL A 276 -16.66 8.18 11.76
C VAL A 276 -15.91 8.09 13.08
N VAL A 277 -16.64 7.80 14.17
CA VAL A 277 -16.01 7.54 15.46
C VAL A 277 -15.40 6.15 15.45
N TRP A 278 -14.11 6.05 15.84
CA TRP A 278 -13.44 4.78 16.05
C TRP A 278 -13.95 4.10 17.30
N GLU A 279 -14.24 2.83 17.19
CA GLU A 279 -14.55 1.95 18.31
C GLU A 279 -13.58 0.76 18.27
N ASP A 280 -13.17 0.29 19.44
CA ASP A 280 -12.29 -0.89 19.53
C ASP A 280 -13.08 -2.19 19.26
N ASP A 281 -14.41 -2.14 19.43
CA ASP A 281 -15.34 -3.19 19.05
C ASP A 281 -15.63 -3.09 17.54
N GLN A 282 -15.24 -4.11 16.79
CA GLN A 282 -15.36 -4.15 15.34
C GLN A 282 -16.82 -4.08 14.87
N ALA A 283 -17.76 -4.69 15.60
CA ALA A 283 -19.16 -4.63 15.26
C ALA A 283 -19.71 -3.20 15.40
N LYS A 284 -19.35 -2.49 16.47
CA LYS A 284 -19.74 -1.09 16.66
C LYS A 284 -19.09 -0.17 15.61
N LEU A 285 -17.83 -0.39 15.32
CA LEU A 285 -17.13 0.37 14.27
C LEU A 285 -17.81 0.16 12.90
N LEU A 286 -18.21 -1.07 12.59
CA LEU A 286 -18.96 -1.38 11.38
C LEU A 286 -20.28 -0.59 11.31
N VAL A 287 -21.06 -0.58 12.41
CA VAL A 287 -22.31 0.20 12.50
C VAL A 287 -22.06 1.68 12.23
N ASN A 288 -21.05 2.27 12.88
CA ASN A 288 -20.68 3.67 12.68
C ASN A 288 -20.27 3.95 11.23
N THR A 289 -19.56 3.01 10.60
CA THR A 289 -19.02 3.19 9.25
C THR A 289 -20.09 3.04 8.16
N LEU A 290 -21.10 2.20 8.37
CA LEU A 290 -22.21 2.00 7.43
C LEU A 290 -23.37 2.99 7.64
N ALA A 291 -23.35 3.79 8.72
CA ALA A 291 -24.36 4.81 8.93
C ALA A 291 -24.53 5.70 7.67
N PRO A 292 -25.77 6.09 7.32
CA PRO A 292 -27.04 5.98 8.05
C PRO A 292 -27.84 4.67 7.77
N ALA A 293 -27.23 3.63 7.15
CA ALA A 293 -27.94 2.38 6.95
C ALA A 293 -28.19 1.67 8.29
N GLU A 294 -29.43 1.22 8.51
CA GLU A 294 -29.81 0.47 9.72
C GLU A 294 -29.41 -0.99 9.55
N ILE A 295 -28.60 -1.49 10.47
CA ILE A 295 -28.15 -2.88 10.53
C ILE A 295 -29.07 -3.65 11.47
N LEU A 296 -29.55 -4.82 11.04
CA LEU A 296 -30.41 -5.70 11.81
C LEU A 296 -29.60 -6.72 12.60
N SER A 297 -28.62 -7.36 11.94
CA SER A 297 -27.75 -8.34 12.57
C SER A 297 -26.35 -8.33 11.95
N ILE A 298 -25.37 -8.77 12.75
CA ILE A 298 -23.97 -8.92 12.33
C ILE A 298 -23.52 -10.31 12.81
N VAL A 299 -23.03 -11.12 11.89
CA VAL A 299 -22.36 -12.39 12.18
C VAL A 299 -20.87 -12.19 11.89
N MET A 300 -20.04 -12.45 12.88
CA MET A 300 -18.59 -12.28 12.79
C MET A 300 -17.90 -13.63 12.76
N ASP A 301 -16.98 -13.80 11.82
CA ASP A 301 -16.09 -14.96 11.72
C ASP A 301 -14.64 -14.46 11.93
N ASP A 302 -14.14 -14.65 13.15
CA ASP A 302 -12.80 -14.20 13.54
C ASP A 302 -11.70 -15.00 12.84
N GLU A 303 -11.94 -16.27 12.50
CA GLU A 303 -10.95 -17.12 11.85
C GLU A 303 -10.66 -16.65 10.41
N ASN A 304 -11.70 -16.28 9.67
CA ASN A 304 -11.61 -15.83 8.29
C ASN A 304 -11.56 -14.29 8.17
N GLN A 305 -11.63 -13.56 9.29
CA GLN A 305 -11.75 -12.09 9.30
C GLN A 305 -12.86 -11.60 8.38
N SER A 306 -14.03 -12.23 8.47
CA SER A 306 -15.19 -11.91 7.66
C SER A 306 -16.41 -11.56 8.52
N MET A 307 -17.23 -10.64 7.99
CA MET A 307 -18.47 -10.19 8.62
C MET A 307 -19.61 -10.32 7.61
N GLU A 308 -20.67 -10.98 8.03
CA GLU A 308 -21.93 -10.98 7.32
C GLU A 308 -22.91 -10.03 8.01
N VAL A 309 -23.45 -9.09 7.25
CA VAL A 309 -24.25 -7.98 7.76
C VAL A 309 -25.62 -8.04 7.10
N VAL A 310 -26.67 -8.15 7.90
CA VAL A 310 -28.05 -8.08 7.43
C VAL A 310 -28.58 -6.69 7.66
N VAL A 311 -29.09 -6.06 6.62
CA VAL A 311 -29.70 -4.73 6.64
C VAL A 311 -31.14 -4.80 6.12
N LYS A 312 -31.96 -3.83 6.48
CA LYS A 312 -33.30 -3.71 5.86
C LYS A 312 -33.17 -3.56 4.34
N ASP A 313 -34.06 -4.17 3.59
CA ASP A 313 -34.04 -4.12 2.12
C ASP A 313 -34.02 -2.70 1.57
N GLU A 314 -34.71 -1.76 2.22
CA GLU A 314 -34.72 -0.33 1.90
C GLU A 314 -33.31 0.30 2.00
N ASN A 315 -32.48 -0.20 2.90
CA ASN A 315 -31.13 0.31 3.19
C ASN A 315 -30.04 -0.43 2.44
N LEU A 316 -30.35 -1.55 1.76
CA LEU A 316 -29.36 -2.40 1.07
C LEU A 316 -28.54 -1.60 0.04
N ALA A 317 -29.24 -0.84 -0.81
CA ALA A 317 -28.57 0.00 -1.82
C ALA A 317 -27.69 1.10 -1.20
N LEU A 318 -28.09 1.63 -0.04
CA LEU A 318 -27.35 2.66 0.69
C LEU A 318 -26.10 2.07 1.35
N ALA A 319 -26.23 0.89 1.97
CA ALA A 319 -25.14 0.17 2.63
C ALA A 319 -24.06 -0.27 1.63
N ILE A 320 -24.45 -0.81 0.49
CA ILE A 320 -23.55 -1.18 -0.59
C ILE A 320 -22.92 0.07 -1.23
N GLY A 321 -23.73 1.10 -1.48
CA GLY A 321 -23.33 2.32 -2.16
C GLY A 321 -23.15 2.12 -3.67
N LYS A 322 -22.90 3.23 -4.38
CA LYS A 322 -22.68 3.22 -5.84
C LYS A 322 -21.50 2.32 -6.21
N SER A 323 -21.73 1.32 -7.04
CA SER A 323 -20.70 0.35 -7.50
C SER A 323 -19.95 -0.33 -6.33
N GLY A 324 -20.60 -0.54 -5.19
CA GLY A 324 -19.97 -1.16 -4.03
C GLY A 324 -18.95 -0.28 -3.30
N GLN A 325 -18.91 1.01 -3.57
CA GLN A 325 -17.91 1.94 -2.99
C GLN A 325 -17.99 2.00 -1.47
N ASN A 326 -19.20 2.05 -0.90
CA ASN A 326 -19.37 2.18 0.54
C ASN A 326 -18.87 0.93 1.28
N ILE A 327 -19.24 -0.26 0.80
CA ILE A 327 -18.79 -1.52 1.38
C ILE A 327 -17.28 -1.72 1.22
N ARG A 328 -16.71 -1.39 0.05
CA ARG A 328 -15.26 -1.51 -0.21
C ARG A 328 -14.44 -0.61 0.73
N LEU A 329 -14.84 0.65 0.89
CA LEU A 329 -14.19 1.58 1.83
C LEU A 329 -14.36 1.15 3.28
N THR A 330 -15.52 0.58 3.64
CA THR A 330 -15.76 0.05 4.99
C THR A 330 -14.88 -1.18 5.25
N SER A 331 -14.81 -2.11 4.30
CA SER A 331 -13.94 -3.29 4.38
C SER A 331 -12.46 -2.89 4.52
N GLU A 332 -12.01 -1.91 3.75
CA GLU A 332 -10.64 -1.39 3.84
C GLU A 332 -10.36 -0.68 5.18
N LEU A 333 -11.34 0.06 5.73
CA LEU A 333 -11.20 0.76 7.00
C LEU A 333 -11.08 -0.20 8.20
N LEU A 334 -11.88 -1.27 8.21
CA LEU A 334 -11.89 -2.28 9.25
C LEU A 334 -10.78 -3.33 9.06
N GLY A 335 -10.33 -3.56 7.84
CA GLY A 335 -9.43 -4.66 7.49
C GLY A 335 -10.13 -6.02 7.44
N TRP A 336 -11.46 -6.07 7.34
CA TRP A 336 -12.30 -7.26 7.32
C TRP A 336 -13.04 -7.41 5.98
N GLN A 337 -13.29 -8.65 5.58
CA GLN A 337 -14.17 -8.91 4.44
C GLN A 337 -15.62 -8.74 4.88
N ILE A 338 -16.38 -7.88 4.19
CA ILE A 338 -17.74 -7.56 4.56
C ILE A 338 -18.68 -8.01 3.45
N GLN A 339 -19.70 -8.79 3.82
CA GLN A 339 -20.81 -9.19 2.95
C GLN A 339 -22.10 -8.58 3.49
N ILE A 340 -22.85 -7.90 2.63
CA ILE A 340 -24.12 -7.28 3.03
C ILE A 340 -25.25 -8.02 2.32
N LYS A 341 -26.26 -8.43 3.11
CA LYS A 341 -27.49 -9.07 2.65
C LYS A 341 -28.68 -8.23 3.05
N GLY A 342 -29.74 -8.27 2.26
CA GLY A 342 -31.06 -7.75 2.65
C GLY A 342 -31.74 -8.70 3.63
N GLU A 343 -32.71 -8.14 4.38
CA GLU A 343 -33.52 -8.91 5.34
C GLU A 343 -34.20 -10.11 4.67
N SER A 344 -34.85 -9.89 3.54
CA SER A 344 -35.50 -10.97 2.76
C SER A 344 -34.52 -12.03 2.30
N SER A 345 -33.32 -11.67 1.86
CA SER A 345 -32.29 -12.65 1.49
C SER A 345 -31.73 -13.40 2.70
N GLY A 346 -31.66 -12.75 3.87
CA GLY A 346 -31.20 -13.38 5.11
C GLY A 346 -32.21 -14.37 5.67
N GLU A 347 -33.48 -14.07 5.55
CA GLU A 347 -34.57 -14.98 5.93
C GLU A 347 -34.60 -16.21 5.01
N GLU A 348 -34.51 -16.01 3.70
CA GLU A 348 -34.43 -17.12 2.71
C GLU A 348 -33.22 -18.05 2.96
N ASP A 349 -32.01 -17.50 3.21
CA ASP A 349 -30.83 -18.32 3.52
C ASP A 349 -31.00 -19.10 4.85
N THR A 350 -31.70 -18.50 5.83
CA THR A 350 -32.00 -19.16 7.11
C THR A 350 -33.03 -20.30 6.94
N GLU A 351 -34.04 -20.05 6.13
CA GLU A 351 -35.04 -21.05 5.80
C GLU A 351 -34.46 -22.18 4.97
N ILE A 352 -33.63 -21.86 3.95
CA ILE A 352 -32.87 -22.86 3.19
C ILE A 352 -32.03 -23.74 4.11
N SER A 353 -31.29 -23.14 5.05
CA SER A 353 -30.46 -23.90 5.99
C SER A 353 -31.28 -24.82 6.89
N LYS A 354 -32.41 -24.37 7.38
CA LYS A 354 -33.34 -25.18 8.17
C LYS A 354 -33.90 -26.35 7.35
N LEU A 355 -34.32 -26.09 6.12
CA LEU A 355 -34.82 -27.18 5.23
C LEU A 355 -33.74 -28.22 4.91
N ILE A 356 -32.48 -27.79 4.72
CA ILE A 356 -31.33 -28.69 4.54
C ILE A 356 -31.12 -29.57 5.78
N GLU A 357 -31.10 -28.93 6.97
CA GLU A 357 -30.82 -29.58 8.25
C GLU A 357 -31.90 -30.58 8.62
N TYR A 358 -33.18 -30.18 8.53
CA TYR A 358 -34.31 -31.02 8.97
C TYR A 358 -34.76 -32.05 7.92
N LEU A 359 -34.72 -31.70 6.63
CA LEU A 359 -35.23 -32.60 5.57
C LEU A 359 -34.09 -33.33 4.85
N GLY A 360 -32.81 -32.95 5.05
CA GLY A 360 -31.68 -33.57 4.38
C GLY A 360 -31.67 -33.36 2.86
N VAL A 361 -32.26 -32.24 2.38
CA VAL A 361 -32.33 -31.88 0.97
C VAL A 361 -31.11 -31.11 0.54
N ASP A 362 -30.81 -31.10 -0.75
CA ASP A 362 -29.75 -30.23 -1.27
C ASP A 362 -30.24 -28.76 -1.36
N ARG A 363 -29.25 -27.81 -1.45
CA ARG A 363 -29.56 -26.37 -1.51
C ARG A 363 -30.46 -26.01 -2.70
N ASN A 364 -30.30 -26.67 -3.82
CA ASN A 364 -31.08 -26.40 -5.03
C ASN A 364 -32.55 -26.76 -4.86
N LEU A 365 -32.82 -27.89 -4.22
CA LEU A 365 -34.18 -28.34 -3.90
C LEU A 365 -34.80 -27.45 -2.82
N ALA A 366 -34.05 -27.08 -1.77
CA ALA A 366 -34.51 -26.16 -0.74
C ALA A 366 -34.92 -24.78 -1.33
N SER A 367 -34.14 -24.23 -2.24
CA SER A 367 -34.48 -22.97 -2.91
C SER A 367 -35.77 -23.11 -3.76
N LYS A 368 -35.94 -24.20 -4.49
CA LYS A 368 -37.15 -24.45 -5.27
C LYS A 368 -38.41 -24.64 -4.40
N LEU A 369 -38.26 -25.24 -3.22
CA LEU A 369 -39.34 -25.36 -2.26
C LEU A 369 -39.81 -23.99 -1.77
N ILE A 370 -38.87 -23.10 -1.43
CA ILE A 370 -39.16 -21.72 -0.99
C ILE A 370 -39.82 -20.90 -2.13
N GLU A 371 -39.33 -21.01 -3.37
CA GLU A 371 -39.93 -20.32 -4.52
C GLU A 371 -41.40 -20.75 -4.74
N ASN A 372 -41.79 -21.95 -4.30
CA ASN A 372 -43.15 -22.46 -4.38
C ASN A 372 -43.95 -22.28 -3.05
N ASN A 373 -43.52 -21.34 -2.18
CA ASN A 373 -44.12 -21.03 -0.88
C ASN A 373 -44.11 -22.19 0.16
N LEU A 374 -43.24 -23.20 -0.04
CA LEU A 374 -42.98 -24.29 0.89
C LEU A 374 -41.75 -24.00 1.72
N ASP A 375 -41.74 -22.85 2.42
CA ASP A 375 -40.63 -22.22 3.11
C ASP A 375 -40.31 -22.79 4.50
N THR A 376 -41.27 -23.52 5.12
CA THR A 376 -41.13 -24.10 6.46
C THR A 376 -41.43 -25.56 6.50
N VAL A 377 -40.78 -26.30 7.43
CA VAL A 377 -41.00 -27.72 7.66
C VAL A 377 -42.47 -27.99 7.97
N GLN A 378 -43.15 -27.09 8.67
CA GLN A 378 -44.56 -27.21 9.00
C GLN A 378 -45.46 -27.12 7.76
N LYS A 379 -45.19 -26.16 6.85
CA LYS A 379 -45.95 -26.06 5.59
C LYS A 379 -45.76 -27.31 4.72
N ILE A 380 -44.56 -27.87 4.67
CA ILE A 380 -44.25 -29.07 3.90
C ILE A 380 -45.00 -30.27 4.46
N SER A 381 -45.08 -30.45 5.80
CA SER A 381 -45.82 -31.54 6.43
C SER A 381 -47.33 -31.46 6.22
N GLU A 382 -47.89 -30.23 6.13
CA GLU A 382 -49.33 -30.00 5.90
C GLU A 382 -49.71 -30.01 4.40
N SER A 383 -48.73 -30.02 3.49
CA SER A 383 -48.92 -29.96 2.04
C SER A 383 -49.33 -31.29 1.43
N LYS A 384 -50.06 -31.23 0.31
CA LYS A 384 -50.45 -32.38 -0.48
C LYS A 384 -49.52 -32.51 -1.69
N ILE A 385 -49.48 -33.72 -2.28
CA ILE A 385 -48.71 -34.02 -3.48
C ILE A 385 -48.99 -33.03 -4.62
N GLU A 386 -50.20 -32.52 -4.70
CA GLU A 386 -50.63 -31.52 -5.70
C GLU A 386 -49.91 -30.17 -5.56
N ASP A 387 -49.49 -29.79 -4.35
CA ASP A 387 -48.82 -28.51 -4.05
C ASP A 387 -47.36 -28.50 -4.54
N PHE A 388 -46.79 -29.65 -4.83
CA PHE A 388 -45.45 -29.80 -5.40
C PHE A 388 -45.43 -29.85 -6.94
N ALA A 389 -46.61 -29.77 -7.59
CA ALA A 389 -46.73 -29.91 -9.05
C ALA A 389 -45.98 -28.84 -9.87
N GLY A 390 -45.54 -27.75 -9.22
CA GLY A 390 -44.75 -26.68 -9.84
C GLY A 390 -43.23 -26.91 -9.84
N ILE A 391 -42.73 -27.99 -9.21
CA ILE A 391 -41.31 -28.24 -9.03
C ILE A 391 -40.82 -29.31 -9.99
N ASP A 392 -40.11 -28.90 -11.05
CA ASP A 392 -39.55 -29.81 -12.04
C ASP A 392 -38.52 -30.78 -11.42
N GLY A 393 -38.75 -32.10 -11.63
CA GLY A 393 -37.79 -33.13 -11.24
C GLY A 393 -38.09 -33.84 -9.91
N LEU A 394 -39.27 -33.61 -9.28
CA LEU A 394 -39.74 -34.33 -8.12
C LEU A 394 -40.73 -35.45 -8.53
N GLU A 395 -40.38 -36.71 -8.25
CA GLU A 395 -41.24 -37.85 -8.40
C GLU A 395 -42.16 -38.00 -7.17
N GLU A 396 -43.36 -38.59 -7.34
CA GLU A 396 -44.35 -38.79 -6.24
C GLU A 396 -43.76 -39.51 -5.02
N GLU A 397 -42.84 -40.47 -5.24
CA GLU A 397 -42.15 -41.18 -4.17
C GLU A 397 -41.24 -40.25 -3.34
N VAL A 398 -40.54 -39.31 -3.99
CA VAL A 398 -39.66 -38.33 -3.32
C VAL A 398 -40.49 -37.33 -2.52
N ILE A 399 -41.65 -36.89 -3.06
CA ILE A 399 -42.57 -35.99 -2.36
C ILE A 399 -43.12 -36.65 -1.10
N SER A 400 -43.55 -37.91 -1.18
CA SER A 400 -44.03 -38.66 -0.01
C SER A 400 -42.95 -38.78 1.06
N THR A 401 -41.70 -39.05 0.66
CA THR A 401 -40.57 -39.16 1.59
C THR A 401 -40.23 -37.80 2.24
N LEU A 402 -40.38 -36.68 1.51
CA LEU A 402 -40.18 -35.34 2.05
C LEU A 402 -41.23 -34.96 3.09
N ILE A 403 -42.50 -35.30 2.84
CA ILE A 403 -43.60 -35.07 3.78
C ILE A 403 -43.39 -35.90 5.06
N GLU A 404 -43.07 -37.21 4.94
CA GLU A 404 -42.77 -38.05 6.10
C GLU A 404 -41.59 -37.50 6.95
N ARG A 405 -40.50 -37.08 6.30
CA ARG A 405 -39.36 -36.44 7.02
C ARG A 405 -39.77 -35.16 7.70
N ALA A 406 -40.62 -34.34 7.07
CA ALA A 406 -41.10 -33.11 7.66
C ALA A 406 -41.94 -33.37 8.93
N GLU A 407 -42.80 -34.41 8.90
CA GLU A 407 -43.57 -34.84 10.08
C GLU A 407 -42.66 -35.36 11.22
N GLU A 408 -41.63 -36.19 10.89
CA GLU A 408 -40.65 -36.68 11.86
C GLU A 408 -39.85 -35.51 12.51
N SER A 409 -39.38 -34.58 11.67
CA SER A 409 -38.61 -33.41 12.15
C SER A 409 -39.44 -32.49 13.05
N LEU A 410 -40.72 -32.29 12.76
CA LEU A 410 -41.64 -31.55 13.63
C LEU A 410 -41.82 -32.20 14.99
N LEU A 411 -41.88 -33.53 15.04
CA LEU A 411 -41.95 -34.30 16.30
C LEU A 411 -40.67 -34.12 17.12
N GLU A 412 -39.50 -34.12 16.46
CA GLU A 412 -38.20 -33.85 17.13
C GLU A 412 -38.09 -32.43 17.66
N ILE A 413 -38.51 -31.42 16.89
CA ILE A 413 -38.54 -30.00 17.32
C ILE A 413 -39.47 -29.86 18.53
N ALA A 414 -40.68 -30.42 18.49
CA ALA A 414 -41.63 -30.33 19.59
C ALA A 414 -41.09 -31.02 20.87
N LEU A 415 -40.38 -32.15 20.75
CA LEU A 415 -39.72 -32.83 21.86
C LEU A 415 -38.58 -32.01 22.46
N LEU A 416 -37.77 -31.34 21.63
CA LEU A 416 -36.69 -30.47 22.08
C LEU A 416 -37.23 -29.24 22.82
N GLU A 417 -38.27 -28.61 22.31
CA GLU A 417 -38.93 -27.48 22.97
C GLU A 417 -39.55 -27.89 24.31
N PHE A 418 -40.16 -29.06 24.39
CA PHE A 418 -40.71 -29.60 25.63
C PHE A 418 -39.62 -29.89 26.65
N CYS A 419 -38.46 -30.45 26.23
CA CYS A 419 -37.33 -30.68 27.08
C CYS A 419 -36.72 -29.38 27.63
N LEU A 420 -36.62 -28.34 26.79
CA LEU A 420 -36.08 -27.01 27.20
C LEU A 420 -37.01 -26.32 28.22
N LEU A 421 -38.30 -26.38 28.03
CA LEU A 421 -39.30 -25.86 28.99
C LEU A 421 -39.18 -26.56 30.37
N TYR A 422 -38.99 -27.89 30.35
CA TYR A 422 -38.88 -28.67 31.59
C TYR A 422 -37.55 -28.44 32.34
N THR A 423 -36.50 -28.10 31.65
CA THR A 423 -35.18 -27.75 32.27
C THR A 423 -35.16 -26.31 32.83
N SER A 424 -35.91 -25.42 32.24
CA SER A 424 -36.06 -24.03 32.69
C SER A 424 -36.91 -23.93 33.97
N ASP A 425 -38.02 -24.65 34.07
CA ASP A 425 -38.88 -24.73 35.28
C ASP A 425 -38.15 -25.41 36.46
N ALA A 426 -37.31 -26.42 36.21
CA ALA A 426 -36.54 -27.09 37.21
C ALA A 426 -35.33 -26.24 37.77
N ALA A 427 -34.92 -25.18 37.05
CA ALA A 427 -33.91 -24.25 37.48
C ALA A 427 -34.50 -23.18 38.41
N ASP A 428 -35.74 -22.73 38.20
CA ASP A 428 -36.44 -21.73 39.02
C ASP A 428 -36.90 -22.31 40.38
N GLU A 429 -37.23 -23.59 40.49
CA GLU A 429 -37.56 -24.23 41.79
C GLU A 429 -36.37 -24.43 42.74
N ARG A 430 -35.14 -24.28 42.28
CA ARG A 430 -33.94 -24.39 43.12
C ARG A 430 -33.41 -23.08 43.71
N LEU A 431 -34.04 -21.93 43.38
CA LEU A 431 -33.64 -20.61 43.87
C LEU A 431 -34.73 -19.93 44.76
N GLY A 432 -35.76 -20.66 45.20
CA GLY A 432 -36.72 -20.27 46.20
C GLY A 432 -36.39 -20.69 47.64
#